data_4fa8e65c052dae970ef249d431a73788
#
_entry.id   4fa8e65c052dae970ef249d431a73788
#
_cell.length_a   1.000
_cell.length_b   1.000
_cell.length_c   1.000
_cell.angle_alpha   90.00
_cell.angle_beta   90.00
_cell.angle_gamma   90.00
#
_symmetry.space_group_name_H-M   'P 1'
#
loop_
_entity.id
_entity.type
_entity.pdbx_description
1 polymer ?
#
loop_
_entity_poly.entity_id
_entity_poly.type
_entity_poly.pdbx_seq_one_letter_code
_entity_poly.pdbx_strand_id
1 'polypeptide(L)'
;MNDYYKVLGIEKNSSDKDVKTAFRRLARRHHPDLNPGDEKAEREFKKINEAYEVLSVKENRKNYDRYGANWKHAERLDAEGGPFNRRGGGHGGFGDIFGGDLSSFFGGSSNFGGRHTPAVQRLETSVEVTLEEAFTGTIRNVSLTGQGGPRTIEVKIPAGVKTGSTVRISPSKQLQVLIKVTVLPHSRFSRRKNDLHIDVEIPFEVAALGGVAEVSTMTGTVVLTIPAGSGNGRKIRLGGKGMPVLGSSDRRGDLMATVRPTVPDDLNDEQKELLAKYRDSRLVPTEAVTGN
;
A
#
# COMPACT_ATOMS: atom_id res chain seq x y z
N MET A 1 26.36 -36.31 -1.81
CA MET A 1 24.94 -36.13 -1.51
C MET A 1 24.78 -34.81 -0.79
N ASN A 2 24.06 -33.84 -1.35
CA ASN A 2 23.94 -32.48 -0.73
C ASN A 2 22.91 -32.55 0.39
N ASP A 3 23.36 -32.35 1.63
CA ASP A 3 22.48 -32.19 2.79
C ASP A 3 21.85 -30.79 2.71
N TYR A 4 20.53 -30.69 2.55
CA TYR A 4 19.82 -29.44 2.40
C TYR A 4 19.98 -28.47 3.59
N TYR A 5 20.17 -29.01 4.79
CA TYR A 5 20.50 -28.22 5.96
C TYR A 5 21.88 -27.57 5.84
N LYS A 6 22.86 -28.33 5.33
CA LYS A 6 24.20 -27.77 5.05
C LYS A 6 24.21 -26.75 3.91
N VAL A 7 23.39 -26.99 2.88
CA VAL A 7 23.23 -26.01 1.78
C VAL A 7 22.72 -24.67 2.28
N LEU A 8 21.78 -24.67 3.22
CA LEU A 8 21.28 -23.44 3.84
C LEU A 8 22.18 -22.92 4.99
N GLY A 9 23.17 -23.73 5.44
CA GLY A 9 24.04 -23.38 6.56
C GLY A 9 23.31 -23.29 7.89
N ILE A 10 22.37 -24.22 8.14
CA ILE A 10 21.53 -24.30 9.34
C ILE A 10 21.58 -25.71 9.92
N GLU A 11 21.18 -25.86 11.18
CA GLU A 11 21.09 -27.16 11.85
C GLU A 11 19.76 -27.87 11.54
N LYS A 12 19.75 -29.20 11.72
CA LYS A 12 18.59 -30.06 11.43
C LYS A 12 17.36 -29.72 12.29
N ASN A 13 17.57 -29.14 13.48
CA ASN A 13 16.53 -28.71 14.42
C ASN A 13 16.14 -27.25 14.29
N SER A 14 16.65 -26.52 13.28
CA SER A 14 16.34 -25.11 13.04
C SER A 14 14.85 -24.87 12.83
N SER A 15 14.34 -23.73 13.32
CA SER A 15 12.94 -23.35 13.16
C SER A 15 12.60 -22.96 11.72
N ASP A 16 11.31 -22.99 11.35
CA ASP A 16 10.84 -22.55 10.03
C ASP A 16 11.24 -21.10 9.74
N LYS A 17 11.37 -20.27 10.79
CA LYS A 17 11.86 -18.89 10.70
C LYS A 17 13.34 -18.83 10.32
N ASP A 18 14.15 -19.71 10.87
CA ASP A 18 15.59 -19.77 10.58
C ASP A 18 15.83 -20.26 9.16
N VAL A 19 15.08 -21.30 8.72
CA VAL A 19 15.08 -21.77 7.33
C VAL A 19 14.81 -20.60 6.36
N LYS A 20 13.75 -19.81 6.61
CA LYS A 20 13.38 -18.66 5.78
C LYS A 20 14.42 -17.55 5.80
N THR A 21 15.04 -17.31 6.95
CA THR A 21 16.07 -16.27 7.10
C THR A 21 17.36 -16.66 6.39
N ALA A 22 17.79 -17.90 6.55
CA ALA A 22 18.97 -18.44 5.86
C ALA A 22 18.80 -18.40 4.34
N PHE A 23 17.65 -18.86 3.85
CA PHE A 23 17.30 -18.77 2.43
C PHE A 23 17.41 -17.36 1.88
N ARG A 24 16.76 -16.36 2.52
CA ARG A 24 16.78 -14.98 2.05
C ARG A 24 18.19 -14.39 1.99
N ARG A 25 19.04 -14.72 2.96
CA ARG A 25 20.43 -14.28 3.00
C ARG A 25 21.23 -14.85 1.84
N LEU A 26 21.12 -16.17 1.61
CA LEU A 26 21.87 -16.87 0.57
C LEU A 26 21.36 -16.55 -0.84
N ALA A 27 20.02 -16.50 -1.01
CA ALA A 27 19.40 -16.14 -2.27
C ALA A 27 19.81 -14.73 -2.73
N ARG A 28 19.87 -13.74 -1.81
CA ARG A 28 20.37 -12.40 -2.13
C ARG A 28 21.85 -12.41 -2.51
N ARG A 29 22.68 -13.21 -1.83
CA ARG A 29 24.11 -13.28 -2.10
C ARG A 29 24.43 -13.89 -3.47
N HIS A 30 23.65 -14.89 -3.91
CA HIS A 30 23.87 -15.63 -5.15
C HIS A 30 22.82 -15.26 -6.24
N HIS A 31 22.14 -14.11 -6.10
CA HIS A 31 21.13 -13.67 -7.06
C HIS A 31 21.76 -13.40 -8.43
N PRO A 32 21.14 -13.87 -9.54
CA PRO A 32 21.67 -13.65 -10.88
C PRO A 32 21.90 -12.17 -11.21
N ASP A 33 21.00 -11.27 -10.77
CA ASP A 33 21.11 -9.83 -11.02
C ASP A 33 22.31 -9.19 -10.29
N LEU A 34 22.75 -9.78 -9.19
CA LEU A 34 23.91 -9.29 -8.43
C LEU A 34 25.21 -9.97 -8.85
N ASN A 35 25.13 -11.10 -9.55
CA ASN A 35 26.27 -11.88 -10.05
C ASN A 35 26.07 -12.27 -11.52
N PRO A 36 25.97 -11.30 -12.44
CA PRO A 36 25.69 -11.57 -13.83
C PRO A 36 26.86 -12.35 -14.48
N GLY A 37 26.55 -13.51 -15.07
CA GLY A 37 27.53 -14.35 -15.75
C GLY A 37 28.38 -15.26 -14.84
N ASP A 38 28.13 -15.27 -13.53
CA ASP A 38 28.81 -16.20 -12.61
C ASP A 38 28.08 -17.55 -12.55
N GLU A 39 28.56 -18.53 -13.32
CA GLU A 39 28.00 -19.88 -13.31
C GLU A 39 28.07 -20.59 -11.94
N LYS A 40 29.01 -20.19 -11.06
CA LYS A 40 29.09 -20.76 -9.71
C LYS A 40 27.96 -20.23 -8.85
N ALA A 41 27.70 -18.92 -8.91
CA ALA A 41 26.60 -18.28 -8.22
C ALA A 41 25.26 -18.88 -8.67
N GLU A 42 25.08 -19.14 -9.96
CA GLU A 42 23.87 -19.73 -10.51
C GLU A 42 23.66 -21.18 -10.01
N ARG A 43 24.72 -21.98 -10.00
CA ARG A 43 24.65 -23.35 -9.46
C ARG A 43 24.33 -23.40 -7.97
N GLU A 44 24.93 -22.51 -7.19
CA GLU A 44 24.63 -22.41 -5.75
C GLU A 44 23.21 -21.91 -5.53
N PHE A 45 22.75 -20.93 -6.30
CA PHE A 45 21.38 -20.42 -6.23
C PHE A 45 20.34 -21.54 -6.51
N LYS A 46 20.58 -22.40 -7.49
CA LYS A 46 19.73 -23.58 -7.78
C LYS A 46 19.65 -24.53 -6.58
N LYS A 47 20.79 -24.84 -5.95
CA LYS A 47 20.84 -25.69 -4.76
C LYS A 47 20.13 -25.07 -3.56
N ILE A 48 20.30 -23.77 -3.36
CA ILE A 48 19.65 -23.01 -2.27
C ILE A 48 18.13 -23.03 -2.43
N ASN A 49 17.63 -22.85 -3.67
CA ASN A 49 16.21 -22.91 -3.96
C ASN A 49 15.64 -24.31 -3.73
N GLU A 50 16.32 -25.37 -4.20
CA GLU A 50 15.92 -26.74 -3.97
C GLU A 50 15.87 -27.09 -2.47
N ALA A 51 16.89 -26.69 -1.71
CA ALA A 51 16.93 -26.90 -0.27
C ALA A 51 15.77 -26.18 0.44
N TYR A 52 15.45 -24.95 0.04
CA TYR A 52 14.34 -24.21 0.62
C TYR A 52 12.98 -24.81 0.26
N GLU A 53 12.78 -25.27 -0.97
CA GLU A 53 11.55 -25.94 -1.41
C GLU A 53 11.23 -27.15 -0.52
N VAL A 54 12.22 -27.91 -0.15
CA VAL A 54 12.05 -29.09 0.69
C VAL A 54 11.87 -28.73 2.17
N LEU A 55 12.70 -27.85 2.71
CA LEU A 55 12.74 -27.58 4.14
C LEU A 55 11.69 -26.56 4.61
N SER A 56 11.09 -25.79 3.70
CA SER A 56 10.06 -24.80 4.06
C SER A 56 8.66 -25.38 4.23
N VAL A 57 8.39 -26.55 3.65
CA VAL A 57 7.13 -27.26 3.75
C VAL A 57 7.26 -28.38 4.79
N LYS A 58 6.46 -28.31 5.86
CA LYS A 58 6.55 -29.24 7.00
C LYS A 58 6.46 -30.72 6.59
N GLU A 59 5.64 -31.03 5.62
CA GLU A 59 5.46 -32.39 5.11
C GLU A 59 6.68 -32.87 4.33
N ASN A 60 7.19 -32.06 3.41
CA ASN A 60 8.40 -32.34 2.65
C ASN A 60 9.63 -32.47 3.56
N ARG A 61 9.75 -31.57 4.54
CA ARG A 61 10.82 -31.61 5.55
C ARG A 61 10.78 -32.92 6.35
N LYS A 62 9.59 -33.31 6.82
CA LYS A 62 9.40 -34.59 7.53
C LYS A 62 9.76 -35.77 6.67
N ASN A 63 9.38 -35.78 5.39
CA ASN A 63 9.74 -36.82 4.44
C ASN A 63 11.23 -36.81 4.14
N TYR A 64 11.85 -35.65 4.01
CA TYR A 64 13.29 -35.51 3.83
C TYR A 64 14.08 -35.95 5.07
N ASP A 65 13.62 -35.66 6.28
CA ASP A 65 14.22 -36.07 7.53
C ASP A 65 14.19 -37.58 7.72
N ARG A 66 13.15 -38.24 7.16
CA ARG A 66 12.93 -39.69 7.26
C ARG A 66 13.61 -40.49 6.14
N TYR A 67 13.53 -39.98 4.90
CA TYR A 67 13.96 -40.76 3.70
C TYR A 67 15.15 -40.11 2.97
N GLY A 68 15.67 -38.99 3.45
CA GLY A 68 16.78 -38.26 2.83
C GLY A 68 16.50 -37.87 1.37
N ALA A 69 17.42 -38.20 0.47
CA ALA A 69 17.30 -37.89 -0.96
C ALA A 69 16.10 -38.55 -1.65
N ASN A 70 15.53 -39.61 -1.07
CA ASN A 70 14.37 -40.31 -1.61
C ASN A 70 13.01 -39.73 -1.15
N TRP A 71 13.00 -38.56 -0.52
CA TRP A 71 11.81 -37.91 0.02
C TRP A 71 10.68 -37.76 -1.00
N LYS A 72 10.99 -37.61 -2.29
CA LYS A 72 9.99 -37.51 -3.39
C LYS A 72 9.22 -38.81 -3.61
N HIS A 73 9.75 -39.92 -3.13
CA HIS A 73 9.17 -41.30 -3.25
C HIS A 73 8.62 -41.80 -1.91
N ALA A 74 8.47 -40.91 -0.93
CA ALA A 74 8.02 -41.23 0.42
C ALA A 74 6.70 -42.04 0.41
N GLU A 75 5.74 -41.68 -0.45
CA GLU A 75 4.46 -42.38 -0.59
C GLU A 75 4.60 -43.82 -1.09
N ARG A 76 5.61 -44.11 -1.92
CA ARG A 76 5.90 -45.47 -2.38
C ARG A 76 6.62 -46.30 -1.31
N LEU A 77 7.51 -45.66 -0.57
CA LEU A 77 8.25 -46.30 0.50
C LEU A 77 7.38 -46.60 1.73
N ASP A 78 6.36 -45.76 2.00
CA ASP A 78 5.34 -46.06 3.02
C ASP A 78 4.36 -47.16 2.60
N ALA A 79 4.15 -47.38 1.29
CA ALA A 79 3.27 -48.41 0.75
C ALA A 79 3.89 -49.81 0.78
N GLU A 80 5.23 -49.90 0.76
CA GLU A 80 5.95 -51.20 0.82
C GLU A 80 6.24 -51.73 2.25
N GLY A 81 5.98 -50.89 3.28
CA GLY A 81 6.42 -51.22 4.67
C GLY A 81 5.39 -51.05 5.79
N GLY A 82 4.08 -51.02 5.57
CA GLY A 82 3.17 -50.98 6.72
C GLY A 82 1.68 -50.99 6.39
N PRO A 83 0.88 -51.79 7.14
CA PRO A 83 -0.57 -51.78 7.02
C PRO A 83 -1.12 -50.67 7.89
N PHE A 84 -1.50 -49.53 7.34
CA PHE A 84 -2.61 -48.73 7.87
C PHE A 84 -2.76 -47.39 7.14
N ASN A 85 -3.89 -47.31 6.46
CA ASN A 85 -4.81 -46.19 6.38
C ASN A 85 -4.77 -45.27 5.15
N ARG A 86 -5.68 -45.59 4.24
CA ARG A 86 -6.32 -44.65 3.29
C ARG A 86 -7.09 -43.60 4.06
N ARG A 87 -6.76 -42.31 3.93
CA ARG A 87 -7.77 -41.26 3.80
C ARG A 87 -7.18 -39.87 3.61
N GLY A 88 -7.66 -39.17 2.60
CA GLY A 88 -7.71 -37.72 2.58
C GLY A 88 -6.70 -37.03 1.67
N GLY A 89 -7.08 -36.84 0.41
CA GLY A 89 -6.40 -35.98 -0.54
C GLY A 89 -6.44 -34.50 -0.12
N GLY A 90 -5.41 -33.80 -0.51
CA GLY A 90 -5.28 -32.36 -0.35
C GLY A 90 -4.02 -31.91 -1.05
N HIS A 91 -4.05 -31.87 -2.38
CA HIS A 91 -2.98 -31.25 -3.19
C HIS A 91 -3.11 -29.73 -3.07
N GLY A 92 -2.40 -29.15 -2.12
CA GLY A 92 -2.10 -27.72 -2.07
C GLY A 92 -0.75 -27.46 -2.74
N GLY A 93 -0.76 -27.26 -4.05
CA GLY A 93 0.46 -27.03 -4.82
C GLY A 93 1.10 -25.68 -4.48
N PHE A 94 2.39 -25.70 -4.27
CA PHE A 94 3.31 -24.59 -3.96
C PHE A 94 3.41 -23.50 -5.06
N GLY A 95 2.59 -23.56 -6.10
CA GLY A 95 2.53 -22.57 -7.18
C GLY A 95 2.05 -21.17 -6.77
N ASP A 96 1.49 -21.02 -5.56
CA ASP A 96 0.77 -19.82 -5.18
C ASP A 96 1.57 -18.79 -4.35
N ILE A 97 2.76 -19.17 -3.84
CA ILE A 97 3.61 -18.24 -3.04
C ILE A 97 4.68 -17.55 -3.88
N PHE A 98 5.08 -18.14 -5.01
CA PHE A 98 6.06 -17.58 -5.94
C PHE A 98 5.54 -17.49 -7.39
N GLY A 99 4.23 -17.56 -7.58
CA GLY A 99 3.59 -17.52 -8.88
C GLY A 99 3.60 -16.14 -9.52
N GLY A 100 4.63 -15.86 -10.28
CA GLY A 100 4.56 -14.74 -11.20
C GLY A 100 5.80 -14.56 -12.06
N ASP A 101 6.99 -14.65 -11.50
CA ASP A 101 8.18 -14.18 -12.22
C ASP A 101 9.27 -15.24 -12.42
N LEU A 102 9.34 -16.23 -11.53
CA LEU A 102 10.40 -17.24 -11.59
C LEU A 102 10.10 -18.38 -12.60
N SER A 103 8.83 -18.62 -12.90
CA SER A 103 8.40 -19.63 -13.87
C SER A 103 8.77 -19.25 -15.32
N SER A 104 8.85 -17.95 -15.62
CA SER A 104 9.25 -17.45 -16.95
C SER A 104 10.76 -17.61 -17.22
N PHE A 105 11.56 -17.63 -16.15
CA PHE A 105 13.01 -17.71 -16.26
C PHE A 105 13.53 -19.16 -16.45
N PHE A 106 12.75 -20.18 -16.00
CA PHE A 106 13.10 -21.59 -16.13
C PHE A 106 12.44 -22.32 -17.32
N GLY A 107 11.65 -21.60 -18.14
CA GLY A 107 10.92 -22.18 -19.29
C GLY A 107 11.74 -22.35 -20.56
N GLY A 108 12.99 -22.77 -20.47
CA GLY A 108 13.81 -23.22 -21.60
C GLY A 108 13.63 -24.71 -21.85
N SER A 109 12.80 -25.03 -22.85
CA SER A 109 12.80 -26.26 -23.65
C SER A 109 12.75 -27.62 -22.89
N SER A 110 11.56 -28.14 -22.66
CA SER A 110 11.27 -29.55 -22.88
C SER A 110 9.77 -29.79 -23.10
N ASN A 111 9.47 -30.18 -24.30
CA ASN A 111 8.20 -30.69 -24.80
C ASN A 111 7.82 -31.96 -24.05
N PHE A 112 6.93 -31.86 -23.04
CA PHE A 112 6.25 -33.03 -22.48
C PHE A 112 4.80 -32.71 -22.14
N GLY A 113 3.91 -33.34 -22.90
CA GLY A 113 2.53 -33.74 -22.63
C GLY A 113 1.62 -32.76 -21.87
N GLY A 114 0.77 -32.05 -22.62
CA GLY A 114 -0.23 -31.12 -22.10
C GLY A 114 -1.18 -31.67 -21.06
N ARG A 115 -1.19 -31.00 -19.90
CA ARG A 115 -2.42 -30.69 -19.20
C ARG A 115 -2.56 -29.18 -19.29
N HIS A 116 -3.47 -28.71 -20.13
CA HIS A 116 -3.90 -27.32 -20.17
C HIS A 116 -4.45 -26.96 -18.79
N THR A 117 -3.63 -26.38 -17.92
CA THR A 117 -4.14 -25.53 -16.86
C THR A 117 -4.78 -24.34 -17.55
N PRO A 118 -6.07 -24.09 -17.38
CA PRO A 118 -6.71 -22.96 -18.04
C PRO A 118 -6.00 -21.68 -17.59
N ALA A 119 -5.45 -20.97 -18.57
CA ALA A 119 -4.77 -19.71 -18.32
C ALA A 119 -5.73 -18.75 -17.61
N VAL A 120 -5.36 -18.25 -16.45
CA VAL A 120 -6.13 -17.24 -15.72
C VAL A 120 -6.18 -15.99 -16.57
N GLN A 121 -7.34 -15.64 -17.09
CA GLN A 121 -7.54 -14.39 -17.82
C GLN A 121 -7.38 -13.22 -16.85
N ARG A 122 -6.46 -12.32 -17.15
CA ARG A 122 -6.28 -11.06 -16.41
C ARG A 122 -6.94 -9.95 -17.21
N LEU A 123 -7.90 -9.27 -16.59
CA LEU A 123 -8.52 -8.07 -17.13
C LEU A 123 -8.12 -6.88 -16.29
N GLU A 124 -7.69 -5.81 -16.96
CA GLU A 124 -7.39 -4.55 -16.30
C GLU A 124 -8.48 -3.54 -16.65
N THR A 125 -8.94 -2.81 -15.65
CA THR A 125 -9.92 -1.75 -15.82
C THR A 125 -9.61 -0.62 -14.83
N SER A 126 -10.21 0.54 -15.03
CA SER A 126 -10.07 1.67 -14.12
C SER A 126 -11.42 2.08 -13.57
N VAL A 127 -11.40 2.64 -12.36
CA VAL A 127 -12.56 3.22 -11.72
C VAL A 127 -12.19 4.58 -11.13
N GLU A 128 -13.06 5.55 -11.34
CA GLU A 128 -12.94 6.87 -10.74
C GLU A 128 -13.79 6.95 -9.48
N VAL A 129 -13.23 7.53 -8.43
CA VAL A 129 -13.91 7.76 -7.15
C VAL A 129 -13.67 9.18 -6.69
N THR A 130 -14.62 9.76 -5.98
CA THR A 130 -14.45 11.06 -5.36
C THR A 130 -13.56 10.96 -4.11
N LEU A 131 -13.15 12.10 -3.58
CA LEU A 131 -12.34 12.15 -2.36
C LEU A 131 -13.13 11.63 -1.14
N GLU A 132 -14.43 11.91 -1.09
CA GLU A 132 -15.38 11.44 -0.07
C GLU A 132 -15.53 9.91 -0.11
N GLU A 133 -15.67 9.36 -1.31
CA GLU A 133 -15.74 7.92 -1.52
C GLU A 133 -14.42 7.23 -1.14
N ALA A 134 -13.29 7.87 -1.45
CA ALA A 134 -12.00 7.38 -1.01
C ALA A 134 -11.81 7.52 0.51
N PHE A 135 -12.53 8.45 1.16
CA PHE A 135 -12.52 8.64 2.61
C PHE A 135 -13.36 7.57 3.34
N THR A 136 -14.59 7.33 2.88
CA THR A 136 -15.52 6.40 3.54
C THR A 136 -15.34 4.95 3.08
N GLY A 137 -14.76 4.75 1.89
CA GLY A 137 -14.91 3.53 1.11
C GLY A 137 -16.25 3.52 0.37
N THR A 138 -16.31 2.80 -0.71
CA THR A 138 -17.52 2.70 -1.54
C THR A 138 -17.62 1.36 -2.24
N ILE A 139 -18.80 1.08 -2.77
CA ILE A 139 -19.05 -0.07 -3.64
C ILE A 139 -19.37 0.48 -5.04
N ARG A 140 -18.69 -0.02 -6.05
CA ARG A 140 -18.86 0.37 -7.44
C ARG A 140 -19.17 -0.82 -8.32
N ASN A 141 -20.12 -0.66 -9.22
CA ASN A 141 -20.38 -1.62 -10.26
C ASN A 141 -19.50 -1.34 -11.47
N VAL A 142 -18.66 -2.30 -11.84
CA VAL A 142 -17.74 -2.19 -12.96
C VAL A 142 -18.15 -3.17 -14.05
N SER A 143 -18.40 -2.65 -15.25
CA SER A 143 -18.72 -3.45 -16.42
C SER A 143 -17.44 -3.96 -17.07
N LEU A 144 -17.34 -5.27 -17.21
CA LEU A 144 -16.25 -5.95 -17.88
C LEU A 144 -16.70 -6.42 -19.24
N THR A 145 -15.93 -6.11 -20.27
CA THR A 145 -16.14 -6.64 -21.62
C THR A 145 -15.12 -7.76 -21.85
N GLY A 146 -15.55 -9.00 -21.94
CA GLY A 146 -14.69 -10.17 -22.13
C GLY A 146 -15.35 -11.21 -23.05
N GLN A 147 -14.67 -12.34 -23.29
CA GLN A 147 -15.12 -13.45 -24.17
C GLN A 147 -16.37 -14.19 -23.64
N GLY A 148 -17.34 -13.55 -23.12
CA GLY A 148 -18.59 -14.11 -22.60
C GLY A 148 -19.69 -13.07 -22.51
N GLY A 149 -19.49 -11.93 -23.19
CA GLY A 149 -20.41 -10.78 -23.16
C GLY A 149 -20.13 -9.84 -21.98
N PRO A 150 -20.84 -8.71 -21.93
CA PRO A 150 -20.70 -7.73 -20.85
C PRO A 150 -21.15 -8.33 -19.53
N ARG A 151 -20.30 -8.25 -18.51
CA ARG A 151 -20.60 -8.67 -17.14
C ARG A 151 -20.37 -7.51 -16.20
N THR A 152 -21.32 -7.23 -15.34
CA THR A 152 -21.18 -6.24 -14.27
C THR A 152 -20.75 -6.97 -12.99
N ILE A 153 -19.68 -6.49 -12.39
CA ILE A 153 -19.19 -6.97 -11.09
C ILE A 153 -19.24 -5.86 -10.06
N GLU A 154 -19.63 -6.23 -8.86
CA GLU A 154 -19.60 -5.34 -7.70
C GLU A 154 -18.19 -5.32 -7.11
N VAL A 155 -17.65 -4.12 -6.94
CA VAL A 155 -16.28 -3.87 -6.47
C VAL A 155 -16.32 -3.07 -5.20
N LYS A 156 -15.85 -3.66 -4.11
CA LYS A 156 -15.66 -2.94 -2.85
C LYS A 156 -14.32 -2.20 -2.86
N ILE A 157 -14.37 -0.88 -2.84
CA ILE A 157 -13.22 0.01 -2.76
C ILE A 157 -13.03 0.39 -1.30
N PRO A 158 -11.91 -0.02 -0.66
CA PRO A 158 -11.70 0.26 0.75
C PRO A 158 -11.39 1.74 1.00
N ALA A 159 -11.68 2.21 2.23
CA ALA A 159 -11.31 3.54 2.67
C ALA A 159 -9.78 3.73 2.64
N GLY A 160 -9.33 4.95 2.32
CA GLY A 160 -7.92 5.30 2.27
C GLY A 160 -7.22 5.03 0.93
N VAL A 161 -7.90 4.49 -0.07
CA VAL A 161 -7.32 4.28 -1.42
C VAL A 161 -6.72 5.57 -1.98
N LYS A 162 -5.70 5.44 -2.81
CA LYS A 162 -5.00 6.54 -3.50
C LYS A 162 -5.12 6.36 -5.00
N THR A 163 -4.94 7.42 -5.75
CA THR A 163 -4.74 7.32 -7.20
C THR A 163 -3.58 6.37 -7.49
N GLY A 164 -3.81 5.40 -8.38
CA GLY A 164 -2.88 4.33 -8.70
C GLY A 164 -2.98 3.09 -7.80
N SER A 165 -3.83 3.09 -6.75
CA SER A 165 -4.11 1.88 -5.99
C SER A 165 -4.79 0.84 -6.88
N THR A 166 -4.37 -0.43 -6.76
CA THR A 166 -4.97 -1.53 -7.51
C THR A 166 -5.78 -2.41 -6.58
N VAL A 167 -7.07 -2.54 -6.88
CA VAL A 167 -7.97 -3.49 -6.23
C VAL A 167 -8.02 -4.76 -7.08
N ARG A 168 -7.70 -5.91 -6.48
CA ARG A 168 -7.71 -7.21 -7.14
C ARG A 168 -8.97 -7.98 -6.75
N ILE A 169 -9.68 -8.47 -7.74
CA ILE A 169 -10.88 -9.29 -7.56
C ILE A 169 -10.74 -10.55 -8.42
N SER A 170 -11.16 -11.67 -7.88
CA SER A 170 -11.21 -12.95 -8.60
C SER A 170 -12.67 -13.45 -8.63
N PRO A 171 -13.48 -13.01 -9.59
CA PRO A 171 -14.87 -13.42 -9.70
C PRO A 171 -15.04 -14.92 -9.99
N SER A 172 -14.00 -15.54 -10.56
CA SER A 172 -13.90 -17.00 -10.78
C SER A 172 -12.46 -17.46 -10.71
N LYS A 173 -12.25 -18.80 -10.64
CA LYS A 173 -10.91 -19.40 -10.65
C LYS A 173 -10.10 -19.10 -11.93
N GLN A 174 -10.79 -18.72 -13.00
CA GLN A 174 -10.20 -18.48 -14.32
C GLN A 174 -10.13 -17.00 -14.71
N LEU A 175 -10.70 -16.09 -13.88
CA LEU A 175 -10.75 -14.66 -14.16
C LEU A 175 -10.23 -13.86 -12.98
N GLN A 176 -9.19 -13.09 -13.21
CA GLN A 176 -8.65 -12.10 -12.28
C GLN A 176 -8.82 -10.71 -12.87
N VAL A 177 -9.45 -9.81 -12.11
CA VAL A 177 -9.67 -8.43 -12.51
C VAL A 177 -8.81 -7.52 -11.65
N LEU A 178 -7.98 -6.69 -12.29
CA LEU A 178 -7.17 -5.66 -11.67
C LEU A 178 -7.83 -4.30 -11.94
N ILE A 179 -8.27 -3.64 -10.88
CA ILE A 179 -9.00 -2.38 -10.99
C ILE A 179 -8.10 -1.27 -10.47
N LYS A 180 -7.66 -0.41 -11.36
CA LYS A 180 -6.86 0.77 -11.04
C LYS A 180 -7.78 1.90 -10.57
N VAL A 181 -7.60 2.34 -9.34
CA VAL A 181 -8.40 3.42 -8.74
C VAL A 181 -7.79 4.78 -9.09
N THR A 182 -8.61 5.69 -9.56
CA THR A 182 -8.27 7.11 -9.77
C THR A 182 -9.14 7.94 -8.84
N VAL A 183 -8.51 8.67 -7.90
CA VAL A 183 -9.23 9.61 -7.03
C VAL A 183 -9.29 10.96 -7.73
N LEU A 184 -10.51 11.45 -7.93
CA LEU A 184 -10.76 12.75 -8.57
C LEU A 184 -10.28 13.91 -7.69
N PRO A 185 -9.84 15.02 -8.30
CA PRO A 185 -9.54 16.25 -7.59
C PRO A 185 -10.78 16.76 -6.86
N HIS A 186 -10.59 17.34 -5.68
CA HIS A 186 -11.68 17.94 -4.90
C HIS A 186 -11.55 19.46 -4.88
N SER A 187 -12.67 20.19 -4.93
CA SER A 187 -12.69 21.67 -5.03
C SER A 187 -12.06 22.36 -3.82
N ARG A 188 -12.23 21.83 -2.63
CA ARG A 188 -11.80 22.47 -1.36
C ARG A 188 -10.60 21.81 -0.72
N PHE A 189 -10.41 20.49 -0.91
CA PHE A 189 -9.36 19.75 -0.27
C PHE A 189 -8.29 19.31 -1.26
N SER A 190 -7.04 19.48 -0.91
CA SER A 190 -5.92 18.84 -1.58
C SER A 190 -5.34 17.73 -0.70
N ARG A 191 -5.05 16.58 -1.28
CA ARG A 191 -4.53 15.42 -0.55
C ARG A 191 -3.03 15.27 -0.74
N ARG A 192 -2.28 15.12 0.35
CA ARG A 192 -0.85 14.74 0.35
C ARG A 192 -0.65 13.49 1.22
N LYS A 193 -0.44 12.35 0.59
CA LYS A 193 -0.39 11.04 1.28
C LYS A 193 -1.70 10.76 2.04
N ASN A 194 -1.69 10.81 3.36
CA ASN A 194 -2.87 10.65 4.21
C ASN A 194 -3.35 11.97 4.81
N ASP A 195 -2.62 13.06 4.59
CA ASP A 195 -3.02 14.36 5.09
C ASP A 195 -3.87 15.11 4.06
N LEU A 196 -4.79 15.89 4.57
CA LEU A 196 -5.61 16.81 3.79
C LEU A 196 -5.14 18.24 4.03
N HIS A 197 -5.27 19.07 3.03
CA HIS A 197 -4.99 20.49 3.11
C HIS A 197 -6.22 21.25 2.66
N ILE A 198 -6.53 22.33 3.39
CA ILE A 198 -7.62 23.24 3.07
C ILE A 198 -7.16 24.68 3.33
N ASP A 199 -7.56 25.61 2.46
CA ASP A 199 -7.44 27.02 2.74
C ASP A 199 -8.68 27.46 3.55
N VAL A 200 -8.46 28.22 4.60
CA VAL A 200 -9.51 28.72 5.50
C VAL A 200 -9.47 30.25 5.45
N GLU A 201 -10.48 30.81 4.86
CA GLU A 201 -10.68 32.28 4.84
C GLU A 201 -11.16 32.73 6.20
N ILE A 202 -10.51 33.75 6.75
CA ILE A 202 -10.86 34.35 8.03
C ILE A 202 -10.82 35.87 7.91
N PRO A 203 -11.66 36.58 8.62
CA PRO A 203 -11.57 38.03 8.68
C PRO A 203 -10.20 38.51 9.18
N PHE A 204 -9.66 39.59 8.64
CA PHE A 204 -8.31 40.05 8.99
C PHE A 204 -8.18 40.42 10.48
N GLU A 205 -9.24 40.88 11.10
CA GLU A 205 -9.28 41.21 12.53
C GLU A 205 -9.14 39.92 13.40
N VAL A 206 -9.73 38.81 12.96
CA VAL A 206 -9.54 37.52 13.61
C VAL A 206 -8.09 37.02 13.44
N ALA A 207 -7.48 37.25 12.29
CA ALA A 207 -6.07 36.94 12.07
C ALA A 207 -5.15 37.81 12.94
N ALA A 208 -5.49 39.09 13.13
CA ALA A 208 -4.68 40.04 13.91
C ALA A 208 -4.83 39.83 15.42
N LEU A 209 -6.07 39.75 15.90
CA LEU A 209 -6.41 39.76 17.33
C LEU A 209 -6.53 38.35 17.93
N GLY A 210 -6.63 37.32 17.08
CA GLY A 210 -6.99 35.97 17.46
C GLY A 210 -8.51 35.80 17.56
N GLY A 211 -8.95 34.56 17.62
CA GLY A 211 -10.38 34.26 17.67
C GLY A 211 -10.65 32.80 17.32
N VAL A 212 -11.82 32.57 16.78
CA VAL A 212 -12.25 31.24 16.33
C VAL A 212 -12.73 31.29 14.88
N ALA A 213 -12.54 30.22 14.15
CA ALA A 213 -13.06 30.05 12.81
C ALA A 213 -13.67 28.65 12.66
N GLU A 214 -14.72 28.53 11.87
CA GLU A 214 -15.29 27.23 11.51
C GLU A 214 -14.57 26.66 10.30
N VAL A 215 -14.14 25.41 10.43
CA VAL A 215 -13.45 24.69 9.38
C VAL A 215 -14.22 23.43 9.02
N SER A 216 -14.63 23.33 7.76
CA SER A 216 -15.22 22.12 7.24
C SER A 216 -14.17 21.02 7.13
N THR A 217 -14.54 19.81 7.58
CA THR A 217 -13.73 18.60 7.45
C THR A 217 -14.53 17.53 6.72
N MET A 218 -13.92 16.41 6.39
CA MET A 218 -14.62 15.25 5.80
C MET A 218 -15.65 14.62 6.75
N THR A 219 -15.60 14.95 8.04
CA THR A 219 -16.52 14.39 9.07
C THR A 219 -17.48 15.43 9.65
N GLY A 220 -17.55 16.61 9.08
CA GLY A 220 -18.36 17.73 9.56
C GLY A 220 -17.54 18.97 9.86
N THR A 221 -18.16 19.98 10.46
CA THR A 221 -17.52 21.25 10.82
C THR A 221 -16.86 21.16 12.20
N VAL A 222 -15.69 21.75 12.33
CA VAL A 222 -14.97 21.89 13.62
C VAL A 222 -14.60 23.35 13.86
N VAL A 223 -14.58 23.76 15.11
CA VAL A 223 -14.13 25.08 15.51
C VAL A 223 -12.62 25.08 15.68
N LEU A 224 -11.94 25.97 14.99
CA LEU A 224 -10.49 26.16 15.02
C LEU A 224 -10.15 27.43 15.76
N THR A 225 -9.30 27.35 16.79
CA THR A 225 -8.75 28.53 17.44
C THR A 225 -7.63 29.12 16.59
N ILE A 226 -7.78 30.39 16.26
CA ILE A 226 -6.82 31.18 15.50
C ILE A 226 -5.98 32.02 16.48
N PRO A 227 -4.69 31.77 16.63
CA PRO A 227 -3.83 32.57 17.49
C PRO A 227 -3.67 33.99 16.93
N ALA A 228 -3.59 35.00 17.80
CA ALA A 228 -3.29 36.37 17.41
C ALA A 228 -2.00 36.45 16.57
N GLY A 229 -1.98 37.37 15.60
CA GLY A 229 -0.86 37.52 14.67
C GLY A 229 -0.73 36.37 13.67
N SER A 230 -1.84 35.70 13.32
CA SER A 230 -1.87 34.67 12.30
C SER A 230 -1.76 35.24 10.90
N GLY A 231 -0.55 35.34 10.37
CA GLY A 231 -0.30 35.83 9.01
C GLY A 231 -0.84 34.89 7.91
N ASN A 232 -0.92 35.40 6.70
CA ASN A 232 -1.31 34.66 5.52
C ASN A 232 -0.37 33.45 5.30
N GLY A 233 -0.95 32.27 5.06
CA GLY A 233 -0.21 31.02 4.85
C GLY A 233 0.16 30.30 6.14
N ARG A 234 -0.18 30.81 7.34
CA ARG A 234 0.00 30.10 8.59
C ARG A 234 -0.78 28.79 8.55
N LYS A 235 -0.12 27.69 8.88
CA LYS A 235 -0.73 26.36 8.90
C LYS A 235 -1.06 25.96 10.33
N ILE A 236 -2.29 25.53 10.53
CA ILE A 236 -2.78 24.99 11.79
C ILE A 236 -3.17 23.53 11.57
N ARG A 237 -2.67 22.64 12.42
CA ARG A 237 -2.87 21.21 12.31
C ARG A 237 -4.07 20.76 13.11
N LEU A 238 -4.97 20.04 12.48
CA LEU A 238 -6.12 19.36 13.10
C LEU A 238 -5.83 17.86 13.08
N GLY A 239 -5.40 17.34 14.21
CA GLY A 239 -4.99 15.94 14.35
C GLY A 239 -6.13 14.95 14.04
N GLY A 240 -5.83 13.89 13.27
CA GLY A 240 -6.77 12.82 12.95
C GLY A 240 -7.94 13.21 12.04
N LYS A 241 -7.92 14.41 11.41
CA LYS A 241 -8.97 14.90 10.50
C LYS A 241 -8.61 14.70 9.02
N GLY A 242 -7.52 14.02 8.73
CA GLY A 242 -7.10 13.64 7.37
C GLY A 242 -7.73 12.33 6.88
N MET A 243 -7.17 11.79 5.79
CA MET A 243 -7.62 10.55 5.16
C MET A 243 -7.32 9.33 6.04
N PRO A 244 -8.18 8.31 6.02
CA PRO A 244 -7.87 7.03 6.68
C PRO A 244 -6.65 6.37 6.02
N VAL A 245 -5.93 5.59 6.82
CA VAL A 245 -4.80 4.79 6.35
C VAL A 245 -5.34 3.48 5.80
N LEU A 246 -5.05 3.20 4.54
CA LEU A 246 -5.47 1.96 3.89
C LEU A 246 -5.06 0.73 4.74
N GLY A 247 -6.03 -0.15 5.01
CA GLY A 247 -5.80 -1.35 5.83
C GLY A 247 -5.81 -1.12 7.35
N SER A 248 -6.16 0.08 7.82
CA SER A 248 -6.29 0.38 9.25
C SER A 248 -7.54 1.24 9.49
N SER A 249 -8.49 0.75 10.28
CA SER A 249 -9.75 1.44 10.58
C SER A 249 -9.55 2.69 11.45
N ASP A 250 -8.57 2.68 12.34
CA ASP A 250 -8.44 3.65 13.42
C ASP A 250 -7.39 4.72 13.17
N ARG A 251 -6.51 4.50 12.19
CA ARG A 251 -5.44 5.44 11.87
C ARG A 251 -5.86 6.38 10.75
N ARG A 252 -5.73 7.68 11.01
CA ARG A 252 -5.99 8.75 10.05
C ARG A 252 -4.78 9.67 9.97
N GLY A 253 -4.64 10.37 8.85
CA GLY A 253 -3.76 11.51 8.72
C GLY A 253 -4.34 12.74 9.38
N ASP A 254 -3.74 13.88 9.15
CA ASP A 254 -4.13 15.18 9.71
C ASP A 254 -4.75 16.07 8.65
N LEU A 255 -5.51 17.07 9.09
CA LEU A 255 -5.95 18.16 8.25
C LEU A 255 -5.09 19.42 8.54
N MET A 256 -4.46 19.94 7.50
CA MET A 256 -3.66 21.16 7.56
C MET A 256 -4.51 22.31 7.05
N ALA A 257 -5.00 23.13 7.97
CA ALA A 257 -5.74 24.36 7.67
C ALA A 257 -4.75 25.51 7.43
N THR A 258 -4.77 26.07 6.24
CA THR A 258 -3.93 27.22 5.86
C THR A 258 -4.75 28.47 6.00
N VAL A 259 -4.35 29.40 6.88
CA VAL A 259 -5.02 30.66 7.14
C VAL A 259 -4.89 31.60 5.94
N ARG A 260 -6.02 32.13 5.49
CA ARG A 260 -6.14 33.14 4.44
C ARG A 260 -6.92 34.34 4.96
N PRO A 261 -6.25 35.36 5.51
CA PRO A 261 -6.94 36.56 5.95
C PRO A 261 -7.62 37.28 4.77
N THR A 262 -8.88 37.61 4.93
CA THR A 262 -9.67 38.40 3.96
C THR A 262 -9.90 39.81 4.47
N VAL A 263 -9.87 40.74 3.56
CA VAL A 263 -10.21 42.14 3.86
C VAL A 263 -11.66 42.37 3.46
N PRO A 264 -12.51 42.87 4.38
CA PRO A 264 -13.89 43.16 4.06
C PRO A 264 -13.97 44.35 3.07
N ASP A 265 -14.91 44.28 2.15
CA ASP A 265 -15.20 45.33 1.16
C ASP A 265 -16.40 46.24 1.57
N ASP A 266 -17.13 45.81 2.60
CA ASP A 266 -18.36 46.41 3.09
C ASP A 266 -18.21 47.23 4.40
N LEU A 267 -17.02 47.80 4.65
CA LEU A 267 -16.76 48.59 5.86
C LEU A 267 -17.66 49.83 5.94
N ASN A 268 -18.30 50.01 7.10
CA ASN A 268 -19.02 51.23 7.44
C ASN A 268 -18.05 52.39 7.79
N ASP A 269 -18.55 53.61 7.93
CA ASP A 269 -17.71 54.81 8.13
C ASP A 269 -16.96 54.80 9.47
N GLU A 270 -17.56 54.25 10.53
CA GLU A 270 -16.92 54.10 11.84
C GLU A 270 -15.74 53.10 11.75
N GLN A 271 -15.93 51.96 11.07
CA GLN A 271 -14.88 50.97 10.87
C GLN A 271 -13.73 51.53 10.03
N LYS A 272 -14.02 52.30 9.00
CA LYS A 272 -12.99 52.99 8.19
C LYS A 272 -12.18 53.94 9.04
N GLU A 273 -12.86 54.74 9.92
CA GLU A 273 -12.20 55.67 10.84
C GLU A 273 -11.28 54.93 11.83
N LEU A 274 -11.72 53.82 12.41
CA LEU A 274 -10.92 53.00 13.31
C LEU A 274 -9.68 52.40 12.61
N LEU A 275 -9.85 51.94 11.39
CA LEU A 275 -8.73 51.41 10.60
C LEU A 275 -7.76 52.53 10.18
N ALA A 276 -8.27 53.77 9.89
CA ALA A 276 -7.41 54.91 9.63
C ALA A 276 -6.59 55.29 10.86
N LYS A 277 -7.19 55.36 12.04
CA LYS A 277 -6.49 55.58 13.31
C LYS A 277 -5.44 54.53 13.58
N TYR A 278 -5.78 53.25 13.32
CA TYR A 278 -4.80 52.15 13.47
C TYR A 278 -3.64 52.31 12.49
N ARG A 279 -3.90 52.58 11.21
CA ARG A 279 -2.86 52.81 10.20
C ARG A 279 -1.92 53.93 10.64
N ASP A 280 -2.50 55.07 11.06
CA ASP A 280 -1.74 56.29 11.41
C ASP A 280 -0.91 56.06 12.70
N SER A 281 -1.39 55.26 13.64
CA SER A 281 -0.63 54.88 14.84
C SER A 281 0.60 54.02 14.52
N ARG A 282 0.64 53.34 13.36
CA ARG A 282 1.80 52.55 12.91
C ARG A 282 2.76 53.34 12.04
N LEU A 283 2.37 54.47 11.51
CA LEU A 283 3.26 55.37 10.82
C LEU A 283 4.05 56.16 11.88
N VAL A 284 5.01 55.52 12.53
CA VAL A 284 6.01 56.21 13.32
C VAL A 284 6.78 57.11 12.34
N PRO A 285 6.87 58.43 12.54
CA PRO A 285 7.74 59.26 11.73
C PRO A 285 9.16 58.66 11.85
N THR A 286 9.75 58.33 10.73
CA THR A 286 11.18 58.07 10.68
C THR A 286 11.85 59.41 10.99
N GLU A 287 12.04 59.72 12.28
CA GLU A 287 12.93 60.80 12.66
C GLU A 287 14.30 60.46 12.08
N ALA A 288 14.73 61.31 11.22
CA ALA A 288 15.98 61.28 10.53
C ALA A 288 17.11 60.89 11.52
N VAL A 289 17.76 59.79 11.30
CA VAL A 289 19.09 59.55 11.76
C VAL A 289 19.99 60.48 10.94
N THR A 290 19.95 61.75 11.27
CA THR A 290 21.02 62.71 10.95
C THR A 290 22.12 62.45 11.97
N GLY A 291 22.96 61.48 11.63
CA GLY A 291 24.25 61.30 12.30
C GLY A 291 25.14 62.53 12.08
N ASN A 292 25.69 62.95 13.15
CA ASN A 292 26.81 63.88 13.18
C ASN A 292 28.07 63.05 13.10
#